data_3c1b7ba08a0cd6eccdb880b4275c43bb
#
_entry.id   3c1b7ba08a0cd6eccdb880b4275c43bb
#
_cell.length_a   1.000
_cell.length_b   1.000
_cell.length_c   1.000
_cell.angle_alpha   90.00
_cell.angle_beta   90.00
_cell.angle_gamma   90.00
#
_symmetry.space_group_name_H-M   'P 1'
#
loop_
_entity.id
_entity.type
_entity.pdbx_description
1 polymer ?
#
loop_
_entity_poly.entity_id
_entity_poly.type
_entity_poly.pdbx_seq_one_letter_code
_entity_poly.pdbx_strand_id
1 'polypeptide(L)'
;MPHYVTFLRYTSQGIAKVKESPARLDAARKAAESMGGKLHSWFLTMGKYDAVFIVEFPSDDVCAKFVLSVSSLGNVTTQTLKAFTEDEYRKIIASLP
;
A
#
# COMPACT_ATOMS: atom_id res chain seq x y z
N MET A 1 9.87 5.26 -10.40
CA MET A 1 8.84 5.82 -9.51
C MET A 1 9.10 5.37 -8.09
N PRO A 2 8.79 6.20 -7.09
CA PRO A 2 8.91 5.81 -5.68
C PRO A 2 8.10 4.55 -5.33
N HIS A 3 8.68 3.72 -4.49
CA HIS A 3 8.05 2.52 -3.96
C HIS A 3 7.60 2.74 -2.51
N TYR A 4 6.54 2.04 -2.12
CA TYR A 4 6.00 2.11 -0.76
C TYR A 4 5.61 0.71 -0.32
N VAL A 5 5.87 0.41 0.96
CA VAL A 5 5.38 -0.81 1.61
C VAL A 5 4.27 -0.40 2.55
N THR A 6 3.11 -0.96 2.38
CA THR A 6 1.94 -0.64 3.20
C THR A 6 1.51 -1.85 4.01
N PHE A 7 1.36 -1.63 5.31
CA PHE A 7 0.78 -2.58 6.24
C PHE A 7 -0.67 -2.20 6.47
N LEU A 8 -1.55 -3.18 6.46
CA LEU A 8 -2.99 -2.97 6.54
C LEU A 8 -3.58 -3.75 7.69
N ARG A 9 -4.54 -3.13 8.38
CA ARG A 9 -5.40 -3.79 9.37
C ARG A 9 -6.85 -3.57 9.00
N TYR A 10 -7.65 -4.62 9.12
CA TYR A 10 -9.10 -4.46 9.02
C TYR A 10 -9.64 -3.72 10.24
N THR A 11 -10.59 -2.83 10.01
CA THR A 11 -11.43 -2.26 11.08
C THR A 11 -12.50 -3.28 11.48
N SER A 12 -13.29 -2.97 12.51
CA SER A 12 -14.44 -3.80 12.87
C SER A 12 -15.39 -3.95 11.70
N GLN A 13 -15.62 -2.87 10.95
CA GLN A 13 -16.47 -2.89 9.75
C GLN A 13 -15.86 -3.76 8.66
N GLY A 14 -14.58 -3.63 8.41
CA GLY A 14 -13.89 -4.37 7.35
C GLY A 14 -13.84 -5.86 7.61
N ILE A 15 -13.56 -6.27 8.84
CA ILE A 15 -13.48 -7.69 9.18
C ILE A 15 -14.85 -8.35 9.21
N ALA A 16 -15.89 -7.61 9.61
CA ALA A 16 -17.25 -8.14 9.60
C ALA A 16 -17.71 -8.55 8.20
N LYS A 17 -17.20 -7.86 7.18
CA LYS A 17 -17.50 -8.12 5.76
C LYS A 17 -16.28 -8.59 4.99
N VAL A 18 -15.43 -9.38 5.62
CA VAL A 18 -14.17 -9.81 5.03
C VAL A 18 -14.33 -10.59 3.73
N LYS A 19 -15.48 -11.24 3.53
CA LYS A 19 -15.77 -11.95 2.27
C LYS A 19 -15.82 -11.02 1.06
N GLU A 20 -16.03 -9.72 1.28
CA GLU A 20 -16.02 -8.72 0.22
C GLU A 20 -14.59 -8.17 -0.04
N SER A 21 -13.61 -8.56 0.77
CA SER A 21 -12.25 -8.00 0.68
C SER A 21 -11.55 -8.24 -0.65
N PRO A 22 -11.71 -9.39 -1.33
CA PRO A 22 -11.12 -9.55 -2.67
C PRO A 22 -11.63 -8.52 -3.69
N ALA A 23 -12.92 -8.21 -3.66
CA ALA A 23 -13.49 -7.19 -4.54
C ALA A 23 -12.95 -5.79 -4.18
N ARG A 24 -12.78 -5.50 -2.89
CA ARG A 24 -12.18 -4.24 -2.43
C ARG A 24 -10.72 -4.13 -2.88
N LEU A 25 -9.97 -5.24 -2.86
CA LEU A 25 -8.59 -5.27 -3.37
C LEU A 25 -8.55 -4.98 -4.86
N ASP A 26 -9.45 -5.58 -5.63
CA ASP A 26 -9.53 -5.31 -7.08
C ASP A 26 -9.82 -3.83 -7.36
N ALA A 27 -10.73 -3.24 -6.59
CA ALA A 27 -11.06 -1.82 -6.71
C ALA A 27 -9.87 -0.94 -6.34
N ALA A 28 -9.12 -1.29 -5.30
CA ALA A 28 -7.92 -0.57 -4.88
C ALA A 28 -6.83 -0.63 -5.95
N ARG A 29 -6.65 -1.79 -6.59
CA ARG A 29 -5.69 -1.95 -7.68
C ARG A 29 -6.04 -1.03 -8.85
N LYS A 30 -7.30 -0.97 -9.23
CA LYS A 30 -7.77 -0.07 -10.29
C LYS A 30 -7.59 1.39 -9.90
N ALA A 31 -7.86 1.74 -8.65
CA ALA A 31 -7.66 3.10 -8.15
C ALA A 31 -6.19 3.51 -8.23
N ALA A 32 -5.26 2.61 -7.83
CA ALA A 32 -3.83 2.87 -7.94
C ALA A 32 -3.44 3.14 -9.39
N GLU A 33 -3.91 2.32 -10.32
CA GLU A 33 -3.62 2.47 -11.76
C GLU A 33 -4.18 3.79 -12.29
N SER A 34 -5.38 4.19 -11.88
CA SER A 34 -5.97 5.44 -12.31
C SER A 34 -5.21 6.68 -11.81
N MET A 35 -4.42 6.52 -10.76
CA MET A 35 -3.55 7.57 -10.21
C MET A 35 -2.12 7.51 -10.78
N GLY A 36 -1.89 6.70 -11.80
CA GLY A 36 -0.58 6.54 -12.43
C GLY A 36 0.36 5.63 -11.67
N GLY A 37 -0.14 4.87 -10.72
CA GLY A 37 0.63 3.94 -9.91
C GLY A 37 0.40 2.49 -10.28
N LYS A 38 0.94 1.61 -9.45
CA LYS A 38 0.81 0.17 -9.64
C LYS A 38 0.90 -0.55 -8.29
N LEU A 39 -0.05 -1.45 -8.04
CA LEU A 39 0.02 -2.36 -6.90
C LEU A 39 0.70 -3.65 -7.39
N HIS A 40 1.93 -3.91 -6.90
CA HIS A 40 2.75 -5.03 -7.37
C HIS A 40 2.41 -6.34 -6.71
N SER A 41 2.45 -6.37 -5.39
CA SER A 41 2.35 -7.60 -4.60
C SER A 41 1.45 -7.36 -3.42
N TRP A 42 0.61 -8.34 -3.12
CA TRP A 42 -0.27 -8.28 -1.97
C TRP A 42 -0.24 -9.63 -1.27
N PHE A 43 -0.06 -9.60 0.06
CA PHE A 43 -0.03 -10.81 0.88
C PHE A 43 -0.98 -10.64 2.06
N LEU A 44 -1.81 -11.66 2.30
CA LEU A 44 -2.49 -11.79 3.57
C LEU A 44 -1.47 -12.22 4.62
N THR A 45 -1.48 -11.60 5.77
CA THR A 45 -0.57 -11.95 6.86
C THR A 45 -1.34 -12.34 8.11
N MET A 46 -0.67 -13.05 8.99
CA MET A 46 -1.19 -13.45 10.30
C MET A 46 -0.34 -12.77 11.36
N GLY A 47 -1.00 -12.11 12.32
CA GLY A 47 -0.29 -11.43 13.41
C GLY A 47 -0.75 -9.99 13.56
N LYS A 48 0.19 -9.08 13.82
CA LYS A 48 -0.12 -7.68 14.11
C LYS A 48 -0.83 -6.97 12.96
N TYR A 49 -0.48 -7.31 11.72
CA TYR A 49 -1.10 -6.75 10.52
C TYR A 49 -1.82 -7.84 9.75
N ASP A 50 -2.88 -7.46 9.05
CA ASP A 50 -3.71 -8.41 8.30
C ASP A 50 -3.24 -8.57 6.87
N ALA A 51 -2.56 -7.58 6.32
CA ALA A 51 -2.00 -7.67 4.98
C ALA A 51 -0.80 -6.75 4.84
N VAL A 52 0.04 -7.06 3.85
CA VAL A 52 1.15 -6.21 3.42
C VAL A 52 1.15 -6.16 1.91
N PHE A 53 1.41 -4.99 1.34
CA PHE A 53 1.50 -4.86 -0.10
C PHE A 53 2.51 -3.80 -0.51
N ILE A 54 2.95 -3.89 -1.75
CA ILE A 54 3.94 -3.00 -2.35
C ILE A 54 3.27 -2.24 -3.48
N VAL A 55 3.39 -0.91 -3.46
CA VAL A 55 2.85 -0.02 -4.50
C VAL A 55 3.93 0.93 -4.99
N GLU A 56 3.77 1.36 -6.23
CA GLU A 56 4.52 2.45 -6.82
C GLU A 56 3.58 3.59 -7.16
N PHE A 57 4.03 4.83 -6.96
CA PHE A 57 3.31 6.03 -7.36
C PHE A 57 4.28 7.07 -7.90
N PRO A 58 3.80 8.03 -8.72
CA PRO A 58 4.67 9.09 -9.26
C PRO A 58 5.33 9.95 -8.18
N SER A 59 4.66 10.12 -7.04
CA SER A 59 5.14 11.00 -5.96
C SER A 59 4.50 10.62 -4.63
N ASP A 60 5.07 11.14 -3.54
CA ASP A 60 4.60 10.88 -2.19
C ASP A 60 3.17 11.39 -1.96
N ASP A 61 2.84 12.54 -2.51
CA ASP A 61 1.49 13.10 -2.38
C ASP A 61 0.43 12.27 -3.09
N VAL A 62 0.76 11.65 -4.22
CA VAL A 62 -0.15 10.73 -4.91
C VAL A 62 -0.36 9.47 -4.07
N CYS A 63 0.72 8.94 -3.48
CA CYS A 63 0.60 7.82 -2.56
C CYS A 63 -0.31 8.16 -1.37
N ALA A 64 -0.12 9.35 -0.78
CA ALA A 64 -0.96 9.82 0.32
C ALA A 64 -2.43 9.91 -0.08
N LYS A 65 -2.72 10.42 -1.27
CA LYS A 65 -4.09 10.47 -1.80
C LYS A 65 -4.70 9.06 -1.90
N PHE A 66 -3.91 8.11 -2.38
CA PHE A 66 -4.35 6.72 -2.52
C PHE A 66 -4.71 6.13 -1.15
N VAL A 67 -3.80 6.21 -0.17
CA VAL A 67 -4.05 5.59 1.15
C VAL A 67 -5.19 6.27 1.89
N LEU A 68 -5.33 7.58 1.77
CA LEU A 68 -6.45 8.30 2.37
C LEU A 68 -7.78 7.90 1.71
N SER A 69 -7.77 7.77 0.40
CA SER A 69 -8.94 7.35 -0.36
C SER A 69 -9.41 5.95 0.05
N VAL A 70 -8.49 5.01 0.16
CA VAL A 70 -8.80 3.64 0.58
C VAL A 70 -9.29 3.62 2.03
N SER A 71 -8.59 4.31 2.93
CA SER A 71 -8.92 4.34 4.35
C SER A 71 -10.25 5.04 4.63
N SER A 72 -10.62 6.03 3.80
CA SER A 72 -11.87 6.78 3.98
C SER A 72 -13.12 5.92 3.82
N LEU A 73 -13.01 4.77 3.19
CA LEU A 73 -14.12 3.82 3.06
C LEU A 73 -14.43 3.11 4.38
N GLY A 74 -13.56 3.21 5.37
CA GLY A 74 -13.80 2.72 6.72
C GLY A 74 -13.52 1.24 6.95
N ASN A 75 -13.02 0.51 5.95
CA ASN A 75 -12.80 -0.94 6.04
C ASN A 75 -11.42 -1.30 6.56
N VAL A 76 -10.45 -0.40 6.43
CA VAL A 76 -9.05 -0.66 6.77
C VAL A 76 -8.40 0.57 7.39
N THR A 77 -7.35 0.32 8.18
CA THR A 77 -6.35 1.31 8.54
C THR A 77 -5.01 0.88 7.96
N THR A 78 -4.15 1.82 7.64
CA THR A 78 -2.89 1.53 6.96
C THR A 78 -1.72 2.23 7.63
N GLN A 79 -0.53 1.63 7.45
CA GLN A 79 0.74 2.25 7.76
C GLN A 79 1.60 2.10 6.51
N THR A 80 2.03 3.22 5.92
CA THR A 80 2.81 3.22 4.70
C THR A 80 4.22 3.70 4.98
N LEU A 81 5.19 2.92 4.49
CA LEU A 81 6.62 3.24 4.59
C LEU A 81 7.14 3.53 3.19
N LYS A 82 7.86 4.65 3.05
CA LYS A 82 8.59 4.88 1.81
C LYS A 82 9.71 3.87 1.72
N ALA A 83 9.84 3.20 0.59
CA ALA A 83 10.81 2.13 0.38
C ALA A 83 11.77 2.47 -0.75
N PHE A 84 12.97 1.97 -0.65
CA PHE A 84 13.98 2.07 -1.70
C PHE A 84 14.24 0.67 -2.23
N THR A 85 14.36 0.55 -3.54
CA THR A 85 14.78 -0.72 -4.16
C THR A 85 16.22 -1.04 -3.76
N GLU A 86 16.65 -2.27 -3.98
CA GLU A 86 18.02 -2.65 -3.70
C GLU A 86 19.03 -1.78 -4.48
N ASP A 87 18.73 -1.49 -5.74
CA ASP A 87 19.58 -0.62 -6.56
C ASP A 87 19.68 0.79 -5.98
N GLU A 88 18.55 1.36 -5.57
CA GLU A 88 18.52 2.68 -4.92
C GLU A 88 19.29 2.65 -3.60
N TYR A 89 19.10 1.61 -2.80
CA TYR A 89 19.81 1.40 -1.55
C TYR A 89 21.34 1.39 -1.79
N ARG A 90 21.80 0.64 -2.79
CA ARG A 90 23.23 0.57 -3.11
C ARG A 90 23.80 1.93 -3.51
N LYS A 91 23.04 2.72 -4.27
CA LYS A 91 23.46 4.07 -4.66
C LYS A 91 23.53 5.02 -3.46
N ILE A 92 22.55 4.91 -2.54
CA ILE A 92 22.56 5.70 -1.31
C ILE A 92 23.81 5.40 -0.50
N ILE A 93 24.12 4.13 -0.30
CA ILE A 93 25.31 3.73 0.47
C ILE A 93 26.59 4.20 -0.22
N ALA A 94 26.68 4.08 -1.54
CA ALA A 94 27.86 4.50 -2.29
C ALA A 94 28.10 6.00 -2.22
N SER A 95 27.08 6.81 -1.95
CA SER A 95 27.19 8.28 -1.89
C SER A 95 27.35 8.80 -0.46
N LEU A 96 27.43 7.94 0.54
CA LEU A 96 27.67 8.38 1.91
C LEU A 96 29.02 9.07 2.05
N PRO A 97 29.09 10.17 2.84
CA PRO A 97 30.34 10.87 3.11
C PRO A 97 31.33 10.02 3.91
#